data_b3764f943b49c78e3e34d8e751c47ff6
#
_entry.id   b3764f943b49c78e3e34d8e751c47ff6
#
_cell.length_a   1.000
_cell.length_b   1.000
_cell.length_c   1.000
_cell.angle_alpha   90.00
_cell.angle_beta   90.00
_cell.angle_gamma   90.00
#
_symmetry.space_group_name_H-M   'P 1'
#
loop_
_entity.id
_entity.type
_entity.pdbx_description
1 polymer ?
#
loop_
_entity_poly.entity_id
_entity_poly.type
_entity_poly.pdbx_seq_one_letter_code
_entity_poly.pdbx_strand_id
1 'polypeptide(L)'
;MEPNFFIVGGSKCGTTNISYYLNLHSKVFVSKLNEPYYFCKWDLPNNFKRESMIRDEVKYLELFKNAKTEKVIGEATPSYLHSPNSAYKIKERFPDSKIIISIRNPIERAHSGYFSNEFMRKDNLSFREMIDSHKKLMDKNEFYIYNILEPGFFSKHIKRFQDNFTSDKIKVIVFEDYVKNTEKSIESILEFLELDTDFEFTEQPKRGYRIPKNKISKMTLENKTIRKISTFFIPTVTRQQIGERFMLKETEKSVMSLKERNYLKEIYEDDVKKLEMLLHRDLPWLDFH
;
A
#
# COMPACT_ATOMS: atom_id res chain seq x y z
N MET A 1 18.19 -15.63 -0.99
CA MET A 1 17.77 -15.27 0.40
C MET A 1 16.27 -15.18 0.46
N GLU A 2 15.67 -15.34 1.64
CA GLU A 2 14.22 -15.27 1.86
C GLU A 2 13.85 -13.97 2.59
N PRO A 3 12.64 -13.43 2.35
CA PRO A 3 12.19 -12.26 3.07
C PRO A 3 11.88 -12.57 4.54
N ASN A 4 12.19 -11.65 5.43
CA ASN A 4 11.92 -11.72 6.85
C ASN A 4 11.17 -10.49 7.40
N PHE A 5 10.76 -9.55 6.53
CA PHE A 5 9.79 -8.50 6.88
C PHE A 5 8.88 -8.14 5.69
N PHE A 6 7.70 -7.62 6.01
CA PHE A 6 6.69 -7.23 5.04
C PHE A 6 6.04 -5.90 5.43
N ILE A 7 5.96 -4.97 4.48
CA ILE A 7 5.10 -3.79 4.61
C ILE A 7 3.76 -4.14 3.97
N VAL A 8 2.80 -4.59 4.79
CA VAL A 8 1.56 -5.21 4.32
C VAL A 8 0.43 -4.22 4.04
N GLY A 9 0.59 -2.96 4.41
CA GLY A 9 -0.47 -1.98 4.15
C GLY A 9 -0.36 -0.73 5.01
N GLY A 10 -1.36 0.17 4.97
CA GLY A 10 -2.52 0.17 4.07
C GLY A 10 -2.21 0.87 2.76
N SER A 11 -2.96 0.54 1.79
CA SER A 11 -2.92 1.26 0.51
C SER A 11 -3.24 2.75 0.71
N LYS A 12 -2.43 3.65 0.13
CA LYS A 12 -2.50 5.11 0.28
C LYS A 12 -2.12 5.66 1.66
N CYS A 13 -1.37 4.88 2.45
CA CYS A 13 -0.88 5.23 3.78
C CYS A 13 0.65 5.46 3.83
N GLY A 14 1.30 5.81 2.71
CA GLY A 14 2.72 6.18 2.69
C GLY A 14 3.72 5.02 2.62
N THR A 15 3.29 3.79 2.37
CA THR A 15 4.15 2.59 2.32
C THR A 15 5.33 2.70 1.35
N THR A 16 5.15 3.36 0.20
CA THR A 16 6.23 3.59 -0.78
C THR A 16 7.35 4.46 -0.20
N ASN A 17 6.98 5.46 0.60
CA ASN A 17 7.95 6.36 1.24
C ASN A 17 8.69 5.64 2.38
N ILE A 18 7.96 4.85 3.20
CA ILE A 18 8.57 3.97 4.22
C ILE A 18 9.57 3.01 3.56
N SER A 19 9.17 2.31 2.50
CA SER A 19 10.05 1.40 1.75
C SER A 19 11.31 2.10 1.24
N TYR A 20 11.16 3.33 0.73
CA TYR A 20 12.28 4.12 0.25
C TYR A 20 13.31 4.39 1.36
N TYR A 21 12.85 4.92 2.50
CA TYR A 21 13.75 5.22 3.61
C TYR A 21 14.41 3.98 4.20
N LEU A 22 13.67 2.90 4.37
CA LEU A 22 14.25 1.65 4.83
C LEU A 22 15.34 1.13 3.90
N ASN A 23 15.17 1.29 2.58
CA ASN A 23 16.17 0.85 1.60
C ASN A 23 17.42 1.73 1.52
N LEU A 24 17.46 2.88 2.24
CA LEU A 24 18.68 3.67 2.41
C LEU A 24 19.63 3.05 3.44
N HIS A 25 19.11 2.26 4.38
CA HIS A 25 19.90 1.63 5.42
C HIS A 25 20.70 0.45 4.86
N SER A 26 22.02 0.40 5.11
CA SER A 26 22.94 -0.57 4.51
C SER A 26 22.62 -2.05 4.84
N LYS A 27 21.91 -2.29 5.96
CA LYS A 27 21.51 -3.64 6.39
C LYS A 27 20.09 -4.03 5.95
N VAL A 28 19.42 -3.21 5.13
CA VAL A 28 18.05 -3.44 4.65
C VAL A 28 18.03 -3.61 3.14
N PHE A 29 17.37 -4.65 2.68
CA PHE A 29 17.05 -4.87 1.28
C PHE A 29 15.54 -4.89 1.09
N VAL A 30 15.01 -3.94 0.34
CA VAL A 30 13.62 -3.95 -0.12
C VAL A 30 13.57 -4.31 -1.59
N SER A 31 12.72 -5.26 -1.97
CA SER A 31 12.50 -5.63 -3.36
C SER A 31 12.26 -4.40 -4.25
N LYS A 32 12.97 -4.33 -5.39
CA LYS A 32 12.80 -3.26 -6.38
C LYS A 32 11.46 -3.33 -7.12
N LEU A 33 10.85 -4.52 -7.18
CA LEU A 33 9.51 -4.67 -7.75
C LEU A 33 8.48 -4.22 -6.72
N ASN A 34 7.81 -3.12 -7.03
CA ASN A 34 6.70 -2.62 -6.20
C ASN A 34 5.50 -3.56 -6.33
N GLU A 35 4.93 -3.94 -5.19
CA GLU A 35 3.68 -4.66 -5.07
C GLU A 35 3.65 -5.95 -5.91
N PRO A 36 4.45 -6.99 -5.57
CA PRO A 36 4.43 -8.26 -6.29
C PRO A 36 3.13 -9.06 -6.14
N TYR A 37 2.23 -8.72 -5.23
CA TYR A 37 0.92 -9.36 -5.01
C TYR A 37 0.98 -10.88 -4.77
N TYR A 38 2.13 -11.42 -4.41
CA TYR A 38 2.31 -12.86 -4.30
C TYR A 38 1.34 -13.48 -3.29
N PHE A 39 1.18 -12.89 -2.10
CA PHE A 39 0.27 -13.37 -1.07
C PHE A 39 -1.19 -12.98 -1.26
N CYS A 40 -1.53 -12.20 -2.30
CA CYS A 40 -2.92 -11.97 -2.73
C CYS A 40 -3.41 -13.03 -3.73
N LYS A 41 -2.56 -13.90 -4.24
CA LYS A 41 -2.90 -14.81 -5.35
C LYS A 41 -4.05 -15.77 -5.03
N TRP A 42 -4.26 -16.09 -3.75
CA TRP A 42 -5.34 -16.96 -3.29
C TRP A 42 -6.69 -16.25 -3.20
N ASP A 43 -6.69 -14.92 -3.13
CA ASP A 43 -7.90 -14.10 -3.04
C ASP A 43 -8.31 -13.50 -4.40
N LEU A 44 -7.49 -13.71 -5.42
CA LEU A 44 -7.68 -13.12 -6.74
C LEU A 44 -7.99 -14.18 -7.79
N PRO A 45 -8.94 -13.91 -8.70
CA PRO A 45 -9.24 -14.82 -9.80
C PRO A 45 -7.99 -15.20 -10.61
N ASN A 46 -7.93 -16.42 -11.14
CA ASN A 46 -6.79 -16.89 -11.93
C ASN A 46 -6.52 -16.03 -13.17
N ASN A 47 -7.54 -15.43 -13.74
CA ASN A 47 -7.43 -14.51 -14.89
C ASN A 47 -7.10 -13.06 -14.47
N PHE A 48 -7.02 -12.75 -13.18
CA PHE A 48 -6.57 -11.45 -12.72
C PHE A 48 -5.12 -11.20 -13.14
N LYS A 49 -4.89 -10.11 -13.84
CA LYS A 49 -3.58 -9.74 -14.36
C LYS A 49 -3.20 -8.34 -13.90
N ARG A 50 -2.08 -8.25 -13.23
CA ARG A 50 -1.35 -7.03 -12.96
C ARG A 50 0.11 -7.24 -13.32
N GLU A 51 0.74 -6.24 -13.90
CA GLU A 51 2.10 -6.35 -14.44
C GLU A 51 3.15 -6.77 -13.40
N SER A 52 3.00 -6.29 -12.17
CA SER A 52 3.90 -6.64 -11.06
C SER A 52 3.54 -7.94 -10.35
N MET A 53 2.38 -8.53 -10.67
CA MET A 53 1.89 -9.71 -9.95
C MET A 53 2.70 -10.96 -10.27
N ILE A 54 3.17 -11.60 -9.23
CA ILE A 54 3.87 -12.89 -9.29
C ILE A 54 2.99 -13.96 -8.65
N ARG A 55 2.82 -15.10 -9.33
CA ARG A 55 2.08 -16.27 -8.82
C ARG A 55 2.99 -17.45 -8.50
N ASP A 56 4.15 -17.50 -9.14
CA ASP A 56 5.16 -18.56 -9.01
C ASP A 56 6.11 -18.24 -7.86
N GLU A 57 6.40 -19.24 -7.01
CA GLU A 57 7.24 -19.05 -5.82
C GLU A 57 8.70 -18.82 -6.16
N VAL A 58 9.22 -19.53 -7.15
CA VAL A 58 10.63 -19.38 -7.56
C VAL A 58 10.87 -17.96 -8.04
N LYS A 59 9.97 -17.43 -8.89
CA LYS A 59 10.02 -16.04 -9.35
C LYS A 59 9.85 -15.04 -8.22
N TYR A 60 9.05 -15.37 -7.21
CA TYR A 60 8.89 -14.52 -6.03
C TYR A 60 10.20 -14.45 -5.23
N LEU A 61 10.83 -15.57 -4.96
CA LEU A 61 12.11 -15.64 -4.25
C LEU A 61 13.26 -15.00 -5.06
N GLU A 62 13.20 -15.02 -6.39
CA GLU A 62 14.16 -14.30 -7.24
C GLU A 62 14.20 -12.79 -6.99
N LEU A 63 13.14 -12.19 -6.43
CA LEU A 63 13.12 -10.76 -6.05
C LEU A 63 14.22 -10.42 -5.05
N PHE A 64 14.64 -11.38 -4.24
CA PHE A 64 15.59 -11.22 -3.13
C PHE A 64 16.99 -11.75 -3.44
N LYS A 65 17.24 -12.25 -4.66
CA LYS A 65 18.54 -12.85 -5.05
C LYS A 65 19.73 -11.86 -5.01
N ASN A 66 19.46 -10.58 -5.09
CA ASN A 66 20.48 -9.52 -5.03
C ASN A 66 20.80 -9.04 -3.61
N ALA A 67 20.07 -9.50 -2.61
CA ALA A 67 20.45 -9.31 -1.22
C ALA A 67 21.72 -10.11 -0.94
N LYS A 68 22.68 -9.50 -0.21
CA LYS A 68 24.01 -10.10 0.05
C LYS A 68 24.31 -10.21 1.54
N THR A 69 24.47 -9.05 2.19
CA THR A 69 24.88 -8.93 3.59
C THR A 69 23.78 -8.29 4.44
N GLU A 70 22.67 -7.91 3.81
CA GLU A 70 21.54 -7.30 4.49
C GLU A 70 20.89 -8.30 5.45
N LYS A 71 20.63 -7.85 6.68
CA LYS A 71 19.98 -8.66 7.72
C LYS A 71 18.47 -8.65 7.59
N VAL A 72 17.91 -7.56 7.08
CA VAL A 72 16.47 -7.32 6.95
C VAL A 72 16.13 -7.28 5.46
N ILE A 73 15.36 -8.26 5.02
CA ILE A 73 15.06 -8.49 3.60
C ILE A 73 13.55 -8.57 3.45
N GLY A 74 12.96 -7.79 2.53
CA GLY A 74 11.52 -7.83 2.39
C GLY A 74 10.94 -7.07 1.20
N GLU A 75 9.64 -6.88 1.25
CA GLU A 75 8.88 -6.21 0.19
C GLU A 75 7.70 -5.41 0.76
N ALA A 76 7.11 -4.57 -0.09
CA ALA A 76 5.94 -3.78 0.23
C ALA A 76 4.80 -4.06 -0.75
N THR A 77 3.74 -4.68 -0.25
CA THR A 77 2.47 -4.85 -0.97
C THR A 77 1.30 -4.41 -0.08
N PRO A 78 0.87 -3.16 -0.19
CA PRO A 78 -0.16 -2.60 0.70
C PRO A 78 -1.50 -3.35 0.65
N SER A 79 -1.74 -4.09 -0.40
CA SER A 79 -2.97 -4.89 -0.56
C SER A 79 -3.01 -6.14 0.32
N TYR A 80 -1.89 -6.58 0.90
CA TYR A 80 -1.88 -7.71 1.82
C TYR A 80 -2.74 -7.44 3.06
N LEU A 81 -2.77 -6.19 3.54
CA LEU A 81 -3.53 -5.86 4.75
C LEU A 81 -5.02 -6.25 4.63
N HIS A 82 -5.66 -5.94 3.51
CA HIS A 82 -7.09 -6.22 3.32
C HIS A 82 -7.37 -7.52 2.54
N SER A 83 -6.37 -8.19 2.01
CA SER A 83 -6.50 -9.50 1.36
C SER A 83 -6.80 -10.58 2.41
N PRO A 84 -7.89 -11.35 2.28
CA PRO A 84 -8.39 -12.25 3.32
C PRO A 84 -7.38 -13.29 3.81
N ASN A 85 -6.60 -13.88 2.89
CA ASN A 85 -5.69 -14.98 3.21
C ASN A 85 -4.23 -14.56 3.43
N SER A 86 -3.85 -13.30 3.14
CA SER A 86 -2.45 -12.88 3.16
C SER A 86 -1.75 -13.08 4.50
N ALA A 87 -2.40 -12.70 5.62
CA ALA A 87 -1.80 -12.84 6.96
C ALA A 87 -1.44 -14.31 7.26
N TYR A 88 -2.40 -15.21 7.05
CA TYR A 88 -2.19 -16.64 7.23
C TYR A 88 -1.10 -17.18 6.30
N LYS A 89 -1.13 -16.83 5.02
CA LYS A 89 -0.16 -17.32 4.02
C LYS A 89 1.25 -16.79 4.23
N ILE A 90 1.41 -15.57 4.73
CA ILE A 90 2.72 -15.04 5.14
C ILE A 90 3.21 -15.83 6.36
N LYS A 91 2.36 -16.03 7.39
CA LYS A 91 2.72 -16.79 8.59
C LYS A 91 3.08 -18.23 8.28
N GLU A 92 2.32 -18.89 7.39
CA GLU A 92 2.58 -20.28 6.96
C GLU A 92 3.96 -20.41 6.30
N ARG A 93 4.36 -19.45 5.46
CA ARG A 93 5.60 -19.53 4.67
C ARG A 93 6.81 -18.89 5.36
N PHE A 94 6.60 -17.82 6.12
CA PHE A 94 7.64 -17.04 6.80
C PHE A 94 7.22 -16.73 8.25
N PRO A 95 7.22 -17.74 9.14
CA PRO A 95 6.61 -17.66 10.47
C PRO A 95 7.24 -16.60 11.39
N ASP A 96 8.51 -16.27 11.20
CA ASP A 96 9.26 -15.34 12.04
C ASP A 96 9.30 -13.91 11.50
N SER A 97 8.59 -13.66 10.41
CA SER A 97 8.62 -12.35 9.75
C SER A 97 8.08 -11.23 10.61
N LYS A 98 8.68 -10.06 10.48
CA LYS A 98 8.18 -8.80 11.03
C LYS A 98 7.21 -8.12 10.07
N ILE A 99 6.11 -7.61 10.61
CA ILE A 99 5.00 -7.04 9.86
C ILE A 99 4.91 -5.53 10.17
N ILE A 100 4.97 -4.71 9.13
CA ILE A 100 4.78 -3.26 9.23
C ILE A 100 3.44 -2.90 8.59
N ILE A 101 2.58 -2.25 9.36
CA ILE A 101 1.25 -1.79 8.94
C ILE A 101 1.23 -0.27 9.06
N SER A 102 0.99 0.44 7.97
CA SER A 102 0.76 1.89 8.01
C SER A 102 -0.73 2.17 7.81
N ILE A 103 -1.32 2.93 8.72
CA ILE A 103 -2.74 3.34 8.68
C ILE A 103 -2.83 4.84 8.48
N ARG A 104 -3.96 5.32 8.00
CA ARG A 104 -4.24 6.73 7.72
C ARG A 104 -5.71 7.02 7.97
N ASN A 105 -6.09 8.27 8.29
CA ASN A 105 -7.50 8.67 8.30
C ASN A 105 -8.23 8.02 7.12
N PRO A 106 -9.22 7.12 7.38
CA PRO A 106 -9.83 6.30 6.34
C PRO A 106 -10.58 7.12 5.30
N ILE A 107 -11.08 8.31 5.66
CA ILE A 107 -11.73 9.26 4.75
C ILE A 107 -10.70 9.79 3.74
N GLU A 108 -9.56 10.30 4.23
CA GLU A 108 -8.47 10.80 3.41
C GLU A 108 -7.83 9.71 2.55
N ARG A 109 -7.74 8.48 3.10
CA ARG A 109 -7.26 7.32 2.39
C ARG A 109 -8.18 6.95 1.22
N ALA A 110 -9.52 6.89 1.45
CA ALA A 110 -10.51 6.58 0.41
C ALA A 110 -10.47 7.60 -0.73
N HIS A 111 -10.43 8.89 -0.40
CA HIS A 111 -10.27 9.97 -1.37
C HIS A 111 -8.96 9.85 -2.16
N SER A 112 -7.84 9.56 -1.49
CA SER A 112 -6.57 9.29 -2.16
C SER A 112 -6.62 8.04 -3.05
N GLY A 113 -7.38 7.03 -2.67
CA GLY A 113 -7.62 5.81 -3.44
C GLY A 113 -8.39 6.08 -4.72
N TYR A 114 -9.42 6.93 -4.66
CA TYR A 114 -10.18 7.35 -5.83
C TYR A 114 -9.30 7.96 -6.92
N PHE A 115 -8.42 8.89 -6.56
CA PHE A 115 -7.53 9.55 -7.53
C PHE A 115 -6.36 8.70 -8.02
N SER A 116 -5.95 7.67 -7.28
CA SER A 116 -4.72 6.95 -7.61
C SER A 116 -4.73 6.26 -8.97
N ASN A 117 -5.91 5.91 -9.48
CA ASN A 117 -6.09 5.23 -10.77
C ASN A 117 -7.12 5.93 -11.66
N GLU A 118 -7.45 7.20 -11.40
CA GLU A 118 -8.50 7.93 -12.12
C GLU A 118 -8.32 7.87 -13.64
N PHE A 119 -7.10 8.13 -14.12
CA PHE A 119 -6.79 8.10 -15.55
C PHE A 119 -6.76 6.69 -16.17
N MET A 120 -6.72 5.64 -15.34
CA MET A 120 -6.76 4.23 -15.79
C MET A 120 -8.17 3.65 -15.77
N ARG A 121 -9.10 4.33 -15.12
CA ARG A 121 -10.48 3.86 -14.99
C ARG A 121 -11.26 4.14 -16.27
N LYS A 122 -12.16 3.23 -16.58
CA LYS A 122 -13.07 3.34 -17.72
C LYS A 122 -14.51 3.69 -17.33
N ASP A 123 -14.78 3.69 -16.02
CA ASP A 123 -16.14 3.79 -15.48
C ASP A 123 -16.67 5.24 -15.40
N ASN A 124 -15.80 6.24 -15.47
CA ASN A 124 -16.12 7.67 -15.33
C ASN A 124 -16.99 8.01 -14.11
N LEU A 125 -16.99 7.16 -13.08
CA LEU A 125 -17.76 7.37 -11.87
C LEU A 125 -17.23 8.58 -11.10
N SER A 126 -18.12 9.42 -10.61
CA SER A 126 -17.80 10.42 -9.59
C SER A 126 -17.35 9.72 -8.29
N PHE A 127 -16.75 10.49 -7.38
CA PHE A 127 -16.32 9.93 -6.10
C PHE A 127 -17.49 9.32 -5.32
N ARG A 128 -18.63 10.01 -5.28
CA ARG A 128 -19.84 9.52 -4.61
C ARG A 128 -20.37 8.21 -5.23
N GLU A 129 -20.49 8.16 -6.55
CA GLU A 129 -20.96 6.95 -7.23
C GLU A 129 -20.01 5.75 -7.01
N MET A 130 -18.70 6.02 -6.91
CA MET A 130 -17.73 4.97 -6.59
C MET A 130 -17.88 4.48 -5.15
N ILE A 131 -18.09 5.37 -4.18
CA ILE A 131 -18.39 4.98 -2.79
C ILE A 131 -19.61 4.04 -2.77
N ASP A 132 -20.71 4.45 -3.40
CA ASP A 132 -21.95 3.68 -3.41
C ASP A 132 -21.80 2.32 -4.13
N SER A 133 -21.04 2.27 -5.23
CA SER A 133 -20.73 1.04 -5.95
C SER A 133 -19.87 0.08 -5.11
N HIS A 134 -18.82 0.59 -4.48
CA HIS A 134 -17.92 -0.23 -3.68
C HIS A 134 -18.55 -0.71 -2.36
N LYS A 135 -19.46 0.10 -1.78
CA LYS A 135 -20.26 -0.31 -0.64
C LYS A 135 -21.16 -1.50 -0.98
N LYS A 136 -21.83 -1.48 -2.15
CA LYS A 136 -22.64 -2.62 -2.62
C LYS A 136 -21.83 -3.92 -2.77
N LEU A 137 -20.57 -3.87 -3.19
CA LEU A 137 -19.70 -5.05 -3.24
C LEU A 137 -19.41 -5.59 -1.83
N MET A 138 -19.17 -4.71 -0.86
CA MET A 138 -18.95 -5.10 0.53
C MET A 138 -20.21 -5.71 1.15
N ASP A 139 -21.38 -5.12 0.91
CA ASP A 139 -22.67 -5.63 1.39
C ASP A 139 -22.97 -7.05 0.86
N LYS A 140 -22.45 -7.39 -0.33
CA LYS A 140 -22.49 -8.74 -0.92
C LYS A 140 -21.37 -9.65 -0.47
N ASN A 141 -20.47 -9.17 0.39
CA ASN A 141 -19.25 -9.86 0.81
C ASN A 141 -18.33 -10.27 -0.36
N GLU A 142 -18.33 -9.48 -1.44
CA GLU A 142 -17.48 -9.69 -2.63
C GLU A 142 -16.13 -9.02 -2.42
N PHE A 143 -15.06 -9.81 -2.38
CA PHE A 143 -13.71 -9.27 -2.31
C PHE A 143 -13.29 -8.60 -3.62
N TYR A 144 -12.96 -7.32 -3.56
CA TYR A 144 -12.43 -6.56 -4.69
C TYR A 144 -11.18 -5.78 -4.28
N ILE A 145 -10.03 -6.18 -4.78
CA ILE A 145 -8.72 -5.66 -4.36
C ILE A 145 -8.54 -4.15 -4.57
N TYR A 146 -9.30 -3.57 -5.50
CA TYR A 146 -9.29 -2.12 -5.76
C TYR A 146 -10.45 -1.37 -5.10
N ASN A 147 -11.16 -2.02 -4.17
CA ASN A 147 -12.19 -1.34 -3.39
C ASN A 147 -11.60 -0.13 -2.67
N ILE A 148 -12.23 1.06 -2.84
CA ILE A 148 -11.74 2.27 -2.17
C ILE A 148 -12.21 2.37 -0.72
N LEU A 149 -13.16 1.58 -0.28
CA LEU A 149 -13.66 1.58 1.10
C LEU A 149 -12.97 0.50 1.95
N GLU A 150 -13.00 -0.74 1.47
CA GLU A 150 -12.57 -1.92 2.23
C GLU A 150 -11.20 -1.77 2.91
N PRO A 151 -10.14 -1.22 2.24
CA PRO A 151 -8.84 -1.07 2.89
C PRO A 151 -8.81 -0.05 4.03
N GLY A 152 -9.89 0.70 4.29
CA GLY A 152 -10.00 1.66 5.38
C GLY A 152 -10.59 1.08 6.67
N PHE A 153 -11.12 -0.13 6.64
CA PHE A 153 -11.60 -0.84 7.84
C PHE A 153 -10.43 -1.50 8.57
N PHE A 154 -9.60 -0.67 9.17
CA PHE A 154 -8.32 -1.10 9.72
C PHE A 154 -8.44 -2.03 10.91
N SER A 155 -9.46 -1.88 11.76
CA SER A 155 -9.59 -2.69 12.97
C SER A 155 -9.66 -4.18 12.65
N LYS A 156 -10.51 -4.58 11.71
CA LYS A 156 -10.66 -5.99 11.30
C LYS A 156 -9.42 -6.53 10.59
N HIS A 157 -8.74 -5.68 9.83
CA HIS A 157 -7.54 -6.11 9.08
C HIS A 157 -6.33 -6.28 10.00
N ILE A 158 -6.11 -5.35 10.93
CA ILE A 158 -5.05 -5.46 11.94
C ILE A 158 -5.31 -6.67 12.83
N LYS A 159 -6.55 -6.85 13.28
CA LYS A 159 -6.93 -8.02 14.08
C LYS A 159 -6.57 -9.35 13.39
N ARG A 160 -6.79 -9.45 12.06
CA ARG A 160 -6.39 -10.64 11.29
C ARG A 160 -4.88 -10.90 11.34
N PHE A 161 -4.06 -9.85 11.31
CA PHE A 161 -2.62 -10.02 11.48
C PHE A 161 -2.24 -10.38 12.92
N GLN A 162 -2.89 -9.80 13.92
CA GLN A 162 -2.69 -10.15 15.36
C GLN A 162 -3.12 -11.58 15.68
N ASP A 163 -4.07 -12.15 14.94
CA ASP A 163 -4.48 -13.56 15.10
C ASP A 163 -3.42 -14.54 14.53
N ASN A 164 -2.50 -14.06 13.72
CA ASN A 164 -1.46 -14.87 13.09
C ASN A 164 -0.05 -14.58 13.61
N PHE A 165 0.22 -13.37 14.08
CA PHE A 165 1.54 -12.92 14.54
C PHE A 165 1.44 -12.37 15.96
N THR A 166 2.46 -12.60 16.76
CA THR A 166 2.57 -12.03 18.11
C THR A 166 2.79 -10.51 18.06
N SER A 167 2.46 -9.81 19.12
CA SER A 167 2.51 -8.34 19.16
C SER A 167 3.91 -7.77 18.91
N ASP A 168 4.96 -8.47 19.32
CA ASP A 168 6.36 -8.11 19.06
C ASP A 168 6.76 -8.23 17.59
N LYS A 169 5.97 -8.93 16.77
CA LYS A 169 6.16 -9.06 15.32
C LYS A 169 5.33 -8.08 14.48
N ILE A 170 4.52 -7.22 15.09
CA ILE A 170 3.66 -6.28 14.37
C ILE A 170 3.97 -4.85 14.82
N LYS A 171 4.27 -3.98 13.87
CA LYS A 171 4.38 -2.53 14.10
C LYS A 171 3.34 -1.78 13.30
N VAL A 172 2.50 -1.01 14.00
CA VAL A 172 1.52 -0.11 13.38
C VAL A 172 2.05 1.31 13.37
N ILE A 173 2.02 1.96 12.21
CA ILE A 173 2.43 3.35 11.96
C ILE A 173 1.20 4.16 11.58
N VAL A 174 0.95 5.26 12.28
CA VAL A 174 -0.09 6.23 11.91
C VAL A 174 0.52 7.24 10.95
N PHE A 175 -0.03 7.33 9.74
CA PHE A 175 0.50 8.17 8.66
C PHE A 175 0.61 9.65 9.04
N GLU A 176 -0.33 10.16 9.80
CA GLU A 176 -0.34 11.56 10.27
C GLU A 176 0.83 11.82 11.23
N ASP A 177 1.14 10.90 12.13
CA ASP A 177 2.32 10.98 13.00
C ASP A 177 3.61 10.82 12.18
N TYR A 178 3.61 9.88 11.23
CA TYR A 178 4.72 9.64 10.33
C TYR A 178 5.11 10.90 9.53
N VAL A 179 4.14 11.60 8.93
CA VAL A 179 4.44 12.81 8.15
C VAL A 179 4.79 14.03 9.01
N LYS A 180 4.38 14.04 10.28
CA LYS A 180 4.73 15.08 11.25
C LYS A 180 6.20 14.98 11.67
N ASN A 181 6.71 13.78 11.81
CA ASN A 181 8.12 13.51 12.11
C ASN A 181 8.57 12.22 11.45
N THR A 182 8.96 12.33 10.16
CA THR A 182 9.34 11.18 9.33
C THR A 182 10.58 10.48 9.86
N GLU A 183 11.62 11.23 10.24
CA GLU A 183 12.89 10.70 10.74
C GLU A 183 12.67 9.82 11.98
N LYS A 184 12.07 10.37 13.03
CA LYS A 184 11.76 9.63 14.24
C LYS A 184 10.89 8.40 14.00
N SER A 185 9.98 8.48 13.05
CA SER A 185 9.13 7.33 12.69
C SER A 185 9.94 6.24 12.00
N ILE A 186 10.90 6.60 11.14
CA ILE A 186 11.81 5.63 10.50
C ILE A 186 12.75 5.02 11.52
N GLU A 187 13.34 5.82 12.43
CA GLU A 187 14.14 5.31 13.57
C GLU A 187 13.37 4.24 14.35
N SER A 188 12.12 4.56 14.71
CA SER A 188 11.27 3.60 15.44
C SER A 188 10.96 2.33 14.62
N ILE A 189 10.94 2.39 13.29
CA ILE A 189 10.82 1.20 12.45
C ILE A 189 12.14 0.41 12.44
N LEU A 190 13.29 1.09 12.35
CA LEU A 190 14.61 0.44 12.41
C LEU A 190 14.83 -0.28 13.75
N GLU A 191 14.48 0.35 14.87
CA GLU A 191 14.51 -0.28 16.20
C GLU A 191 13.63 -1.55 16.24
N PHE A 192 12.40 -1.45 15.72
CA PHE A 192 11.52 -2.62 15.60
C PHE A 192 12.14 -3.72 14.73
N LEU A 193 12.89 -3.37 13.70
CA LEU A 193 13.62 -4.31 12.84
C LEU A 193 14.94 -4.78 13.47
N GLU A 194 15.28 -4.37 14.70
CA GLU A 194 16.51 -4.69 15.43
C GLU A 194 17.77 -4.22 14.70
N LEU A 195 17.68 -3.03 14.11
CA LEU A 195 18.76 -2.34 13.44
C LEU A 195 19.19 -1.11 14.23
N ASP A 196 20.44 -0.69 14.02
CA ASP A 196 20.89 0.61 14.47
C ASP A 196 20.13 1.73 13.73
N THR A 197 20.05 2.90 14.36
CA THR A 197 19.39 4.09 13.80
C THR A 197 20.38 5.06 13.19
N ASP A 198 21.67 4.68 13.10
CA ASP A 198 22.73 5.48 12.51
C ASP A 198 22.69 5.37 10.97
N PHE A 199 21.85 6.19 10.34
CA PHE A 199 21.78 6.33 8.88
C PHE A 199 21.55 7.80 8.50
N GLU A 200 22.05 8.18 7.34
CA GLU A 200 21.91 9.55 6.82
C GLU A 200 20.46 9.77 6.35
N PHE A 201 19.67 10.51 7.12
CA PHE A 201 18.33 10.90 6.76
C PHE A 201 18.36 12.06 5.76
N THR A 202 17.87 11.81 4.54
CA THR A 202 17.71 12.87 3.54
C THR A 202 16.21 13.02 3.22
N GLU A 203 15.66 14.19 3.53
CA GLU A 203 14.25 14.44 3.32
C GLU A 203 13.86 14.28 1.84
N GLN A 204 12.90 13.42 1.58
CA GLN A 204 12.36 13.20 0.23
C GLN A 204 11.27 14.21 -0.09
N PRO A 205 11.24 14.74 -1.32
CA PRO A 205 10.13 15.56 -1.77
C PRO A 205 8.81 14.80 -1.64
N LYS A 206 7.78 15.44 -1.07
CA LYS A 206 6.44 14.88 -1.01
C LYS A 206 5.96 14.59 -2.43
N ARG A 207 5.61 13.34 -2.73
CA ARG A 207 5.02 13.00 -4.02
C ARG A 207 3.58 13.49 -4.09
N GLY A 208 3.33 14.48 -4.96
CA GLY A 208 2.00 14.99 -5.24
C GLY A 208 1.13 14.01 -6.02
N TYR A 209 -0.15 14.35 -6.19
CA TYR A 209 -1.04 13.65 -7.09
C TYR A 209 -0.58 13.87 -8.55
N ARG A 210 -0.56 12.81 -9.35
CA ARG A 210 -0.02 12.84 -10.71
C ARG A 210 -1.05 12.40 -11.73
N ILE A 211 -1.12 13.16 -12.81
CA ILE A 211 -1.95 12.87 -13.99
C ILE A 211 -1.07 12.82 -15.25
N PRO A 212 -1.54 12.20 -16.35
CA PRO A 212 -0.82 12.27 -17.64
C PRO A 212 -0.58 13.71 -18.07
N LYS A 213 0.64 14.02 -18.54
CA LYS A 213 1.05 15.38 -18.95
C LYS A 213 0.19 15.92 -20.09
N ASN A 214 -0.20 15.03 -21.02
CA ASN A 214 -0.96 15.38 -22.22
C ASN A 214 -1.73 14.15 -22.76
N LYS A 215 -2.51 14.36 -23.84
CA LYS A 215 -3.30 13.30 -24.49
C LYS A 215 -2.45 12.12 -24.98
N ILE A 216 -1.23 12.38 -25.46
CA ILE A 216 -0.30 11.34 -25.94
C ILE A 216 0.15 10.48 -24.75
N SER A 217 0.56 11.10 -23.65
CA SER A 217 0.93 10.39 -22.42
C SER A 217 -0.23 9.55 -21.89
N LYS A 218 -1.45 10.09 -21.89
CA LYS A 218 -2.66 9.37 -21.50
C LYS A 218 -2.88 8.15 -22.40
N MET A 219 -2.88 8.35 -23.71
CA MET A 219 -3.08 7.28 -24.71
C MET A 219 -1.99 6.18 -24.57
N THR A 220 -0.73 6.56 -24.36
CA THR A 220 0.37 5.60 -24.18
C THR A 220 0.19 4.77 -22.91
N LEU A 221 -0.19 5.39 -21.79
CA LEU A 221 -0.42 4.72 -20.52
C LEU A 221 -1.66 3.81 -20.54
N GLU A 222 -2.71 4.18 -21.29
CA GLU A 222 -3.96 3.41 -21.41
C GLU A 222 -3.88 2.30 -22.46
N ASN A 223 -2.99 2.41 -23.45
CA ASN A 223 -2.92 1.50 -24.59
C ASN A 223 -2.30 0.15 -24.20
N LYS A 224 -3.15 -0.89 -24.16
CA LYS A 224 -2.74 -2.25 -23.80
C LYS A 224 -1.67 -2.83 -24.74
N THR A 225 -1.71 -2.47 -26.02
CA THR A 225 -0.76 -2.97 -27.04
C THR A 225 0.63 -2.39 -26.81
N ILE A 226 0.73 -1.06 -26.63
CA ILE A 226 1.99 -0.38 -26.32
C ILE A 226 2.60 -0.95 -25.02
N ARG A 227 1.77 -1.14 -24.00
CA ARG A 227 2.20 -1.76 -22.73
C ARG A 227 2.70 -3.19 -22.96
N LYS A 228 2.00 -4.00 -23.73
CA LYS A 228 2.39 -5.38 -24.04
C LYS A 228 3.72 -5.43 -24.82
N ILE A 229 3.88 -4.59 -25.82
CA ILE A 229 5.13 -4.52 -26.60
C ILE A 229 6.29 -4.07 -25.70
N SER A 230 6.10 -3.04 -24.89
CA SER A 230 7.14 -2.54 -23.98
C SER A 230 7.57 -3.59 -22.95
N THR A 231 6.71 -4.57 -22.60
CA THR A 231 7.08 -5.67 -21.66
C THR A 231 8.17 -6.58 -22.23
N PHE A 232 8.27 -6.70 -23.54
CA PHE A 232 9.31 -7.54 -24.18
C PHE A 232 10.69 -6.89 -24.17
N PHE A 233 10.75 -5.56 -24.22
CA PHE A 233 12.01 -4.84 -24.42
C PHE A 233 12.51 -4.10 -23.18
N ILE A 234 11.60 -3.77 -22.23
CA ILE A 234 11.95 -2.91 -21.10
C ILE A 234 11.51 -3.60 -19.80
N PRO A 235 12.43 -3.82 -18.83
CA PRO A 235 12.09 -4.37 -17.53
C PRO A 235 11.01 -3.55 -16.81
N THR A 236 10.14 -4.20 -16.06
CA THR A 236 8.98 -3.58 -15.38
C THR A 236 9.38 -2.38 -14.51
N VAL A 237 10.47 -2.51 -13.76
CA VAL A 237 11.00 -1.42 -12.90
C VAL A 237 11.36 -0.19 -13.73
N THR A 238 12.09 -0.38 -14.82
CA THR A 238 12.51 0.72 -15.73
C THR A 238 11.31 1.39 -16.37
N ARG A 239 10.28 0.63 -16.78
CA ARG A 239 9.04 1.19 -17.34
C ARG A 239 8.26 2.02 -16.33
N GLN A 240 8.18 1.57 -15.08
CA GLN A 240 7.56 2.34 -14.00
C GLN A 240 8.28 3.67 -13.80
N GLN A 241 9.62 3.67 -13.75
CA GLN A 241 10.44 4.89 -13.63
C GLN A 241 10.27 5.84 -14.81
N ILE A 242 10.26 5.34 -16.04
CA ILE A 242 10.03 6.13 -17.26
C ILE A 242 8.63 6.76 -17.23
N GLY A 243 7.60 5.96 -16.90
CA GLY A 243 6.23 6.45 -16.80
C GLY A 243 6.11 7.59 -15.78
N GLU A 244 6.65 7.38 -14.58
CA GLU A 244 6.62 8.38 -13.50
C GLU A 244 7.36 9.68 -13.89
N ARG A 245 8.53 9.59 -14.50
CA ARG A 245 9.38 10.75 -14.79
C ARG A 245 8.95 11.55 -16.01
N PHE A 246 8.51 10.88 -17.07
CA PHE A 246 8.31 11.52 -18.37
C PHE A 246 6.85 11.70 -18.77
N MET A 247 5.94 10.84 -18.30
CA MET A 247 4.54 10.83 -18.74
C MET A 247 3.56 11.47 -17.76
N LEU A 248 3.95 11.69 -16.50
CA LEU A 248 3.09 12.23 -15.46
C LEU A 248 3.53 13.65 -15.06
N LYS A 249 2.56 14.48 -14.69
CA LYS A 249 2.75 15.79 -14.03
C LYS A 249 2.01 15.82 -12.72
N GLU A 250 2.50 16.59 -11.77
CA GLU A 250 1.81 16.83 -10.52
C GLU A 250 0.64 17.81 -10.71
N THR A 251 -0.42 17.59 -9.96
CA THR A 251 -1.60 18.45 -9.92
C THR A 251 -2.26 18.35 -8.55
N GLU A 252 -3.17 19.24 -8.26
CA GLU A 252 -3.98 19.16 -7.05
C GLU A 252 -5.15 18.21 -7.25
N LYS A 253 -5.54 17.53 -6.18
CA LYS A 253 -6.78 16.74 -6.15
C LYS A 253 -7.96 17.66 -5.98
N SER A 254 -9.10 17.29 -6.54
CA SER A 254 -10.34 18.00 -6.21
C SER A 254 -10.63 17.92 -4.70
N VAL A 255 -11.18 18.97 -4.16
CA VAL A 255 -11.56 19.02 -2.75
C VAL A 255 -12.78 18.11 -2.55
N MET A 256 -12.76 17.29 -1.51
CA MET A 256 -13.89 16.48 -1.09
C MET A 256 -15.00 17.39 -0.53
N SER A 257 -16.25 17.17 -0.94
CA SER A 257 -17.39 17.91 -0.38
C SER A 257 -17.67 17.47 1.07
N LEU A 258 -18.25 18.38 1.86
CA LEU A 258 -18.68 18.05 3.23
C LEU A 258 -19.70 16.90 3.28
N LYS A 259 -20.55 16.79 2.25
CA LYS A 259 -21.51 15.67 2.15
C LYS A 259 -20.82 14.31 1.98
N GLU A 260 -19.78 14.25 1.15
CA GLU A 260 -19.00 13.04 0.95
C GLU A 260 -18.18 12.69 2.20
N ARG A 261 -17.59 13.70 2.85
CA ARG A 261 -16.83 13.55 4.10
C ARG A 261 -17.69 12.98 5.23
N ASN A 262 -18.88 13.56 5.45
CA ASN A 262 -19.81 13.08 6.47
C ASN A 262 -20.30 11.66 6.17
N TYR A 263 -20.58 11.35 4.91
CA TYR A 263 -20.99 10.01 4.52
C TYR A 263 -19.88 8.96 4.77
N LEU A 264 -18.63 9.29 4.48
CA LEU A 264 -17.50 8.41 4.80
C LEU A 264 -17.27 8.29 6.31
N LYS A 265 -17.50 9.38 7.07
CA LYS A 265 -17.46 9.33 8.54
C LYS A 265 -18.44 8.28 9.06
N GLU A 266 -19.70 8.34 8.64
CA GLU A 266 -20.73 7.35 9.02
C GLU A 266 -20.31 5.91 8.68
N ILE A 267 -19.66 5.70 7.53
CA ILE A 267 -19.20 4.37 7.11
C ILE A 267 -18.08 3.84 8.03
N TYR A 268 -17.18 4.70 8.51
CA TYR A 268 -15.97 4.24 9.23
C TYR A 268 -16.03 4.41 10.75
N GLU A 269 -17.00 5.15 11.28
CA GLU A 269 -17.04 5.54 12.70
C GLU A 269 -16.88 4.36 13.66
N ASP A 270 -17.64 3.29 13.44
CA ASP A 270 -17.58 2.09 14.29
C ASP A 270 -16.23 1.36 14.18
N ASP A 271 -15.62 1.33 12.99
CA ASP A 271 -14.30 0.72 12.81
C ASP A 271 -13.20 1.54 13.47
N VAL A 272 -13.28 2.88 13.39
CA VAL A 272 -12.30 3.77 14.04
C VAL A 272 -12.37 3.60 15.56
N LYS A 273 -13.56 3.59 16.18
CA LYS A 273 -13.71 3.33 17.62
C LYS A 273 -13.09 1.99 18.03
N LYS A 274 -13.34 0.93 17.26
CA LYS A 274 -12.73 -0.39 17.49
C LYS A 274 -11.22 -0.37 17.32
N LEU A 275 -10.72 0.40 16.34
CA LEU A 275 -9.30 0.54 16.07
C LEU A 275 -8.58 1.23 17.23
N GLU A 276 -9.13 2.31 17.78
CA GLU A 276 -8.57 3.02 18.93
C GLU A 276 -8.49 2.12 20.16
N MET A 277 -9.55 1.34 20.42
CA MET A 277 -9.52 0.33 21.47
C MET A 277 -8.45 -0.75 21.22
N LEU A 278 -8.31 -1.20 19.99
CA LEU A 278 -7.32 -2.23 19.59
C LEU A 278 -5.88 -1.74 19.74
N LEU A 279 -5.63 -0.46 19.47
CA LEU A 279 -4.32 0.17 19.54
C LEU A 279 -4.02 0.81 20.92
N HIS A 280 -5.00 0.83 21.84
CA HIS A 280 -4.92 1.48 23.15
C HIS A 280 -4.47 2.94 23.06
N ARG A 281 -4.97 3.67 22.06
CA ARG A 281 -4.67 5.10 21.87
C ARG A 281 -5.73 5.80 21.04
N ASP A 282 -5.93 7.10 21.28
CA ASP A 282 -6.67 7.97 20.39
C ASP A 282 -5.88 8.25 19.11
N LEU A 283 -6.60 8.30 17.99
CA LEU A 283 -5.99 8.57 16.69
C LEU A 283 -6.12 10.06 16.34
N PRO A 284 -5.14 10.68 15.65
CA PRO A 284 -5.15 12.11 15.35
C PRO A 284 -6.10 12.45 14.18
N TRP A 285 -7.30 11.88 14.19
CA TRP A 285 -8.28 11.98 13.11
C TRP A 285 -9.50 12.80 13.54
N LEU A 286 -9.40 14.13 13.39
CA LEU A 286 -10.41 15.11 13.85
C LEU A 286 -11.84 14.85 13.33
N ASP A 287 -12.00 14.09 12.25
CA ASP A 287 -13.32 13.72 11.74
C ASP A 287 -14.11 12.83 12.72
N PHE A 288 -13.44 12.17 13.66
CA PHE A 288 -14.02 11.14 14.54
C PHE A 288 -14.05 11.55 16.02
N HIS A 289 -13.57 12.79 16.31
CA HIS A 289 -13.57 13.38 17.66
C HIS A 289 -14.34 14.67 17.72
#